data_08579eb77acf837dbc5847c03c6cd33a
#
_entry.id   08579eb77acf837dbc5847c03c6cd33a
#
_cell.length_a   1.000
_cell.length_b   1.000
_cell.length_c   1.000
_cell.angle_alpha   90.00
_cell.angle_beta   90.00
_cell.angle_gamma   90.00
#
_symmetry.space_group_name_H-M   'P 1'
#
loop_
_entity.id
_entity.type
_entity.pdbx_description
1 polymer ?
#
loop_
_entity_poly.entity_id
_entity_poly.type
_entity_poly.pdbx_seq_one_letter_code
_entity_poly.pdbx_strand_id
1 'polypeptide(L)'
;LVIGPTGAGKSVLLNFMACQYLKYKDAFVVIFDQGGSFLASTHAVNGEYYEIGDPNALIFQPLRHMDNKEELIWAMDWVIVLLAGQKIEMTPESKSLLWDALNHLGEVPVDQRTLSGLQAFIQDERIREALGVYVMGGAYGEILDAVATDMKHHNWQCFEMTRLLNTPEIIPPVLDYIFHVLEKRFDGALRARQNGKSRGKRDVNSYIILNKDSFTKSEIDGLNVKLTIPV
;
A
#
# COMPACT_ATOMS: atom_id res chain seq x y z
N LEU A 1 -21.11 7.53 -3.55
CA LEU A 1 -21.05 6.57 -4.64
C LEU A 1 -21.57 7.21 -5.93
N VAL A 2 -20.73 7.25 -6.98
CA VAL A 2 -21.08 7.77 -8.31
C VAL A 2 -21.30 6.57 -9.23
N ILE A 3 -22.52 6.40 -9.75
CA ILE A 3 -22.91 5.29 -10.63
C ILE A 3 -23.43 5.86 -11.94
N GLY A 4 -23.11 5.21 -13.05
CA GLY A 4 -23.59 5.57 -14.38
C GLY A 4 -22.92 4.74 -15.48
N PRO A 5 -23.46 4.71 -16.69
CA PRO A 5 -22.87 3.96 -17.81
C PRO A 5 -21.50 4.53 -18.20
N THR A 6 -20.73 3.75 -18.96
CA THR A 6 -19.47 4.21 -19.55
C THR A 6 -19.74 5.44 -20.44
N GLY A 7 -18.86 6.44 -20.39
CA GLY A 7 -19.04 7.70 -21.11
C GLY A 7 -19.96 8.74 -20.46
N ALA A 8 -20.62 8.44 -19.33
CA ALA A 8 -21.52 9.37 -18.63
C ALA A 8 -20.80 10.49 -17.84
N GLY A 9 -19.49 10.65 -17.98
CA GLY A 9 -18.73 11.72 -17.33
C GLY A 9 -18.36 11.46 -15.87
N LYS A 10 -18.47 10.21 -15.37
CA LYS A 10 -18.11 9.84 -13.98
C LYS A 10 -16.70 10.28 -13.61
N SER A 11 -15.70 9.92 -14.42
CA SER A 11 -14.30 10.26 -14.19
C SER A 11 -14.06 11.77 -14.23
N VAL A 12 -14.76 12.51 -15.11
CA VAL A 12 -14.69 13.98 -15.16
C VAL A 12 -15.22 14.59 -13.86
N LEU A 13 -16.36 14.11 -13.38
CA LEU A 13 -16.93 14.57 -12.11
C LEU A 13 -16.00 14.27 -10.94
N LEU A 14 -15.44 13.05 -10.86
CA LEU A 14 -14.51 12.66 -9.80
C LEU A 14 -13.22 13.51 -9.84
N ASN A 15 -12.66 13.75 -11.03
CA ASN A 15 -11.51 14.65 -11.20
C ASN A 15 -11.83 16.06 -10.70
N PHE A 16 -13.00 16.61 -11.09
CA PHE A 16 -13.43 17.92 -10.63
C PHE A 16 -13.57 17.98 -9.11
N MET A 17 -14.22 17.00 -8.50
CA MET A 17 -14.39 16.92 -7.04
C MET A 17 -13.04 16.81 -6.33
N ALA A 18 -12.13 15.98 -6.82
CA ALA A 18 -10.79 15.83 -6.26
C ALA A 18 -10.01 17.15 -6.30
N CYS A 19 -10.02 17.84 -7.44
CA CYS A 19 -9.38 19.16 -7.57
C CYS A 19 -10.00 20.21 -6.62
N GLN A 20 -11.34 20.19 -6.45
CA GLN A 20 -12.01 21.09 -5.50
C GLN A 20 -11.62 20.81 -4.04
N TYR A 21 -11.21 19.60 -3.73
CA TYR A 21 -10.78 19.24 -2.38
C TYR A 21 -9.49 19.93 -1.97
N LEU A 22 -8.60 20.26 -2.91
CA LEU A 22 -7.34 20.97 -2.66
C LEU A 22 -7.51 22.39 -2.12
N LYS A 23 -8.71 22.97 -2.17
CA LYS A 23 -9.00 24.27 -1.52
C LYS A 23 -8.93 24.20 0.01
N TYR A 24 -9.07 23.02 0.58
CA TYR A 24 -8.96 22.84 2.03
C TYR A 24 -7.48 22.76 2.42
N LYS A 25 -7.12 23.49 3.47
CA LYS A 25 -5.77 23.46 4.01
C LYS A 25 -5.45 22.04 4.52
N ASP A 26 -4.26 21.58 4.21
CA ASP A 26 -3.76 20.25 4.61
C ASP A 26 -4.63 19.08 4.07
N ALA A 27 -5.29 19.29 2.92
CA ALA A 27 -6.03 18.24 2.26
C ALA A 27 -5.09 17.17 1.69
N PHE A 28 -5.48 15.91 1.85
CA PHE A 28 -4.85 14.75 1.20
C PHE A 28 -5.82 14.14 0.20
N VAL A 29 -5.35 13.92 -1.01
CA VAL A 29 -6.11 13.25 -2.08
C VAL A 29 -5.33 12.02 -2.50
N VAL A 30 -5.94 10.85 -2.33
CA VAL A 30 -5.39 9.57 -2.76
C VAL A 30 -6.35 8.95 -3.76
N ILE A 31 -5.83 8.55 -4.89
CA ILE A 31 -6.62 8.06 -6.02
C ILE A 31 -6.07 6.70 -6.43
N PHE A 32 -6.94 5.70 -6.50
CA PHE A 32 -6.67 4.42 -7.14
C PHE A 32 -7.45 4.41 -8.45
N ASP A 33 -6.73 4.51 -9.56
CA ASP A 33 -7.28 4.68 -10.90
C ASP A 33 -7.01 3.47 -11.79
N GLN A 34 -7.86 3.26 -12.77
CA GLN A 34 -7.62 2.33 -13.87
C GLN A 34 -7.89 3.03 -15.19
N GLY A 35 -6.92 2.94 -16.11
CA GLY A 35 -7.03 3.50 -17.45
C GLY A 35 -6.60 4.96 -17.55
N GLY A 36 -5.85 5.48 -16.57
CA GLY A 36 -5.16 6.77 -16.66
C GLY A 36 -6.07 8.00 -16.64
N SER A 37 -7.30 7.87 -16.14
CA SER A 37 -8.27 8.99 -16.17
C SER A 37 -7.88 10.18 -15.30
N PHE A 38 -6.99 9.98 -14.31
CA PHE A 38 -6.45 11.00 -13.42
C PHE A 38 -5.05 11.49 -13.78
N LEU A 39 -4.44 11.01 -14.85
CA LEU A 39 -3.08 11.40 -15.26
C LEU A 39 -2.96 12.91 -15.45
N ALA A 40 -3.85 13.48 -16.27
CA ALA A 40 -3.81 14.91 -16.60
C ALA A 40 -4.03 15.80 -15.37
N SER A 41 -5.00 15.47 -14.51
CA SER A 41 -5.28 16.25 -13.31
C SER A 41 -4.13 16.11 -12.28
N THR A 42 -3.54 14.93 -12.14
CA THR A 42 -2.38 14.73 -11.25
C THR A 42 -1.20 15.61 -11.67
N HIS A 43 -0.88 15.67 -12.95
CA HIS A 43 0.16 16.58 -13.44
C HIS A 43 -0.22 18.05 -13.29
N ALA A 44 -1.47 18.40 -13.55
CA ALA A 44 -1.94 19.79 -13.42
C ALA A 44 -1.84 20.35 -12.00
N VAL A 45 -1.98 19.50 -10.99
CA VAL A 45 -1.82 19.89 -9.57
C VAL A 45 -0.42 19.62 -9.02
N ASN A 46 0.53 19.22 -9.89
CA ASN A 46 1.88 18.82 -9.53
C ASN A 46 1.91 17.68 -8.49
N GLY A 47 0.96 16.73 -8.60
CA GLY A 47 0.84 15.55 -7.77
C GLY A 47 1.78 14.41 -8.21
N GLU A 48 1.87 13.38 -7.39
CA GLU A 48 2.63 12.17 -7.70
C GLU A 48 1.72 11.15 -8.41
N TYR A 49 2.20 10.62 -9.52
CA TYR A 49 1.53 9.58 -10.31
C TYR A 49 2.39 8.33 -10.34
N TYR A 50 1.85 7.21 -9.89
CA TYR A 50 2.55 5.94 -9.77
C TYR A 50 1.87 4.86 -10.60
N GLU A 51 2.59 4.26 -11.54
CA GLU A 51 2.15 3.06 -12.25
C GLU A 51 2.55 1.82 -11.45
N ILE A 52 1.59 1.23 -10.72
CA ILE A 52 1.86 0.06 -9.90
C ILE A 52 1.99 -1.19 -10.78
N GLY A 53 3.01 -2.00 -10.49
CA GLY A 53 3.33 -3.20 -11.27
C GLY A 53 4.35 -2.93 -12.38
N ASP A 54 4.87 -1.70 -12.47
CA ASP A 54 6.06 -1.40 -13.26
C ASP A 54 7.27 -1.25 -12.32
N PRO A 55 8.27 -2.14 -12.38
CA PRO A 55 9.45 -2.06 -11.52
C PRO A 55 10.29 -0.79 -11.74
N ASN A 56 10.11 -0.11 -12.88
CA ASN A 56 10.79 1.16 -13.13
C ASN A 56 10.02 2.38 -12.60
N ALA A 57 8.77 2.19 -12.14
CA ALA A 57 7.92 3.29 -11.69
C ALA A 57 7.75 3.33 -10.17
N LEU A 58 7.50 2.19 -9.52
CA LEU A 58 7.29 2.14 -8.06
C LEU A 58 7.73 0.78 -7.51
N ILE A 59 8.70 0.84 -6.60
CA ILE A 59 9.24 -0.32 -5.89
C ILE A 59 9.05 -0.16 -4.39
N PHE A 60 8.97 -1.28 -3.67
CA PHE A 60 8.66 -1.30 -2.25
C PHE A 60 9.69 -2.08 -1.43
N GLN A 61 9.94 -1.56 -0.22
CA GLN A 61 10.63 -2.26 0.86
C GLN A 61 9.68 -2.40 2.05
N PRO A 62 8.73 -3.37 2.02
CA PRO A 62 7.67 -3.44 3.03
C PRO A 62 8.19 -3.73 4.44
N LEU A 63 9.27 -4.49 4.57
CA LEU A 63 9.87 -4.87 5.85
C LEU A 63 10.87 -3.84 6.41
N ARG A 64 10.91 -2.62 5.83
CA ARG A 64 11.84 -1.56 6.23
C ARG A 64 11.69 -1.14 7.68
N HIS A 65 10.45 -0.92 8.12
CA HIS A 65 10.11 -0.32 9.40
C HIS A 65 9.60 -1.36 10.39
N MET A 66 10.51 -2.14 10.98
CA MET A 66 10.19 -3.15 12.00
C MET A 66 10.77 -2.77 13.37
N ASP A 67 10.78 -1.46 13.69
CA ASP A 67 11.46 -0.92 14.88
C ASP A 67 10.63 -1.05 16.16
N ASN A 68 9.38 -1.48 16.06
CA ASN A 68 8.47 -1.67 17.18
C ASN A 68 7.55 -2.87 16.97
N LYS A 69 6.89 -3.30 18.06
CA LYS A 69 6.04 -4.49 18.06
C LYS A 69 4.82 -4.39 17.13
N GLU A 70 4.25 -3.20 16.93
CA GLU A 70 3.11 -2.99 16.05
C GLU A 70 3.50 -3.25 14.59
N GLU A 71 4.66 -2.74 14.19
CA GLU A 71 5.21 -2.98 12.85
C GLU A 71 5.61 -4.43 12.61
N LEU A 72 6.16 -5.10 13.63
CA LEU A 72 6.48 -6.54 13.54
C LEU A 72 5.22 -7.39 13.38
N ILE A 73 4.13 -7.06 14.09
CA ILE A 73 2.85 -7.76 13.95
C ILE A 73 2.30 -7.54 12.54
N TRP A 74 2.28 -6.30 12.06
CA TRP A 74 1.85 -6.00 10.70
C TRP A 74 2.71 -6.74 9.65
N ALA A 75 4.02 -6.72 9.79
CA ALA A 75 4.94 -7.42 8.90
C ALA A 75 4.66 -8.93 8.85
N MET A 76 4.36 -9.55 9.99
CA MET A 76 3.98 -10.95 10.06
C MET A 76 2.68 -11.22 9.32
N ASP A 77 1.64 -10.41 9.56
CA ASP A 77 0.34 -10.55 8.88
C ASP A 77 0.49 -10.32 7.38
N TRP A 78 1.30 -9.35 6.97
CA TRP A 78 1.58 -9.07 5.56
C TRP A 78 2.32 -10.23 4.87
N VAL A 79 3.33 -10.84 5.50
CA VAL A 79 3.99 -12.03 4.96
C VAL A 79 3.03 -13.21 4.86
N ILE A 80 2.10 -13.36 5.82
CA ILE A 80 1.05 -14.39 5.74
C ILE A 80 0.16 -14.18 4.52
N VAL A 81 -0.15 -12.92 4.13
CA VAL A 81 -0.89 -12.62 2.90
C VAL A 81 -0.11 -13.08 1.66
N LEU A 82 1.21 -12.86 1.59
CA LEU A 82 2.06 -13.39 0.51
C LEU A 82 1.99 -14.92 0.42
N LEU A 83 2.14 -15.59 1.57
CA LEU A 83 2.12 -17.06 1.64
C LEU A 83 0.75 -17.64 1.29
N ALA A 84 -0.33 -16.98 1.67
CA ALA A 84 -1.68 -17.36 1.28
C ALA A 84 -1.89 -17.29 -0.25
N GLY A 85 -1.29 -16.30 -0.93
CA GLY A 85 -1.25 -16.23 -2.39
C GLY A 85 -0.59 -17.44 -3.03
N GLN A 86 0.39 -18.06 -2.36
CA GLN A 86 1.06 -19.30 -2.77
C GLN A 86 0.37 -20.56 -2.19
N LYS A 87 -0.83 -20.43 -1.61
CA LYS A 87 -1.61 -21.53 -1.01
C LYS A 87 -0.89 -22.26 0.13
N ILE A 88 -0.02 -21.57 0.84
CA ILE A 88 0.64 -22.07 2.04
C ILE A 88 -0.26 -21.80 3.25
N GLU A 89 -0.70 -22.88 3.91
CA GLU A 89 -1.42 -22.80 5.17
C GLU A 89 -0.44 -22.68 6.33
N MET A 90 -0.65 -21.68 7.17
CA MET A 90 0.18 -21.39 8.33
C MET A 90 -0.27 -22.16 9.56
N THR A 91 0.53 -23.13 9.99
CA THR A 91 0.36 -23.80 11.28
C THR A 91 0.82 -22.90 12.44
N PRO A 92 0.42 -23.17 13.69
CA PRO A 92 0.94 -22.44 14.85
C PRO A 92 2.48 -22.50 14.97
N GLU A 93 3.08 -23.62 14.61
CA GLU A 93 4.53 -23.80 14.59
C GLU A 93 5.19 -22.96 13.50
N SER A 94 4.66 -22.99 12.27
CA SER A 94 5.15 -22.14 11.17
C SER A 94 5.04 -20.66 11.50
N LYS A 95 3.99 -20.23 12.19
CA LYS A 95 3.83 -18.85 12.67
C LYS A 95 4.90 -18.48 13.70
N SER A 96 5.26 -19.38 14.62
CA SER A 96 6.31 -19.13 15.59
C SER A 96 7.67 -18.98 14.90
N LEU A 97 8.00 -19.87 13.95
CA LEU A 97 9.24 -19.78 13.18
C LEU A 97 9.32 -18.49 12.33
N LEU A 98 8.21 -18.09 11.73
CA LEU A 98 8.15 -16.83 10.99
C LEU A 98 8.34 -15.62 11.92
N TRP A 99 7.71 -15.63 13.10
CA TRP A 99 7.89 -14.57 14.09
C TRP A 99 9.34 -14.43 14.54
N ASP A 100 10.02 -15.55 14.81
CA ASP A 100 11.44 -15.55 15.19
C ASP A 100 12.32 -15.03 14.06
N ALA A 101 12.05 -15.43 12.81
CA ALA A 101 12.76 -14.92 11.63
C ALA A 101 12.59 -13.40 11.45
N LEU A 102 11.36 -12.86 11.65
CA LEU A 102 11.08 -11.43 11.58
C LEU A 102 11.78 -10.64 12.70
N ASN A 103 11.84 -11.18 13.91
CA ASN A 103 12.60 -10.57 15.01
C ASN A 103 14.09 -10.48 14.67
N HIS A 104 14.71 -11.54 14.16
CA HIS A 104 16.11 -11.50 13.72
C HIS A 104 16.33 -10.51 12.58
N LEU A 105 15.39 -10.45 11.62
CA LEU A 105 15.45 -9.45 10.53
C LEU A 105 15.32 -8.01 11.08
N GLY A 106 14.59 -7.79 12.15
CA GLY A 106 14.48 -6.48 12.80
C GLY A 106 15.80 -5.98 13.41
N GLU A 107 16.74 -6.89 13.71
CA GLU A 107 18.06 -6.57 14.29
C GLU A 107 19.11 -6.19 13.25
N VAL A 108 18.90 -6.51 11.95
CA VAL A 108 19.86 -6.17 10.88
C VAL A 108 19.67 -4.73 10.40
N PRO A 109 20.67 -4.17 9.68
CA PRO A 109 20.57 -2.84 9.07
C PRO A 109 19.34 -2.72 8.15
N VAL A 110 18.79 -1.50 8.08
CA VAL A 110 17.52 -1.22 7.38
C VAL A 110 17.55 -1.59 5.90
N ASP A 111 18.66 -1.46 5.23
CA ASP A 111 18.87 -1.83 3.82
C ASP A 111 18.84 -3.35 3.59
N GLN A 112 19.02 -4.15 4.64
CA GLN A 112 18.95 -5.62 4.58
C GLN A 112 17.57 -6.16 4.99
N ARG A 113 16.66 -5.31 5.47
CA ARG A 113 15.29 -5.68 5.87
C ARG A 113 14.41 -5.85 4.64
N THR A 114 14.69 -6.85 3.85
CA THR A 114 14.03 -7.19 2.58
C THR A 114 13.43 -8.59 2.66
N LEU A 115 12.63 -9.00 1.68
CA LEU A 115 12.13 -10.37 1.60
C LEU A 115 13.25 -11.38 1.39
N SER A 116 14.28 -11.04 0.62
CA SER A 116 15.51 -11.84 0.50
C SER A 116 16.22 -12.00 1.84
N GLY A 117 16.30 -10.92 2.62
CA GLY A 117 16.83 -10.95 3.98
C GLY A 117 16.00 -11.86 4.89
N LEU A 118 14.67 -11.76 4.84
CA LEU A 118 13.77 -12.63 5.60
C LEU A 118 13.96 -14.10 5.22
N GLN A 119 14.01 -14.40 3.93
CA GLN A 119 14.16 -15.76 3.41
C GLN A 119 15.42 -16.45 4.00
N ALA A 120 16.48 -15.71 4.24
CA ALA A 120 17.73 -16.25 4.82
C ALA A 120 17.56 -16.70 6.28
N PHE A 121 16.62 -16.11 7.05
CA PHE A 121 16.35 -16.50 8.44
C PHE A 121 15.27 -17.58 8.56
N ILE A 122 14.49 -17.85 7.51
CA ILE A 122 13.40 -18.83 7.54
C ILE A 122 13.95 -20.26 7.54
N GLN A 123 13.54 -21.05 8.56
CA GLN A 123 13.92 -22.46 8.73
C GLN A 123 12.94 -23.42 8.05
N ASP A 124 11.65 -23.04 7.92
CA ASP A 124 10.64 -23.85 7.21
C ASP A 124 10.87 -23.77 5.71
N GLU A 125 11.26 -24.90 5.10
CA GLU A 125 11.61 -24.97 3.66
C GLU A 125 10.42 -24.62 2.76
N ARG A 126 9.20 -25.01 3.13
CA ARG A 126 7.98 -24.70 2.36
C ARG A 126 7.75 -23.19 2.29
N ILE A 127 7.94 -22.50 3.43
CA ILE A 127 7.80 -21.02 3.49
C ILE A 127 8.92 -20.38 2.68
N ARG A 128 10.14 -20.87 2.80
CA ARG A 128 11.30 -20.35 2.08
C ARG A 128 11.13 -20.49 0.57
N GLU A 129 10.64 -21.64 0.09
CA GLU A 129 10.35 -21.86 -1.33
C GLU A 129 9.19 -20.96 -1.82
N ALA A 130 8.12 -20.86 -1.05
CA ALA A 130 6.97 -20.02 -1.38
C ALA A 130 7.33 -18.52 -1.49
N LEU A 131 8.26 -18.03 -0.65
CA LEU A 131 8.78 -16.68 -0.76
C LEU A 131 9.66 -16.46 -1.99
N GLY A 132 10.16 -17.52 -2.60
CA GLY A 132 11.06 -17.45 -3.77
C GLY A 132 10.53 -16.65 -4.95
N VAL A 133 9.21 -16.55 -5.13
CA VAL A 133 8.60 -15.75 -6.21
C VAL A 133 8.60 -14.25 -5.91
N TYR A 134 8.77 -13.85 -4.65
CA TYR A 134 8.70 -12.47 -4.16
C TYR A 134 10.07 -11.85 -3.84
N VAL A 135 11.13 -12.65 -3.84
CA VAL A 135 12.50 -12.19 -3.61
C VAL A 135 13.18 -11.79 -4.90
N MET A 136 14.30 -11.07 -4.81
CA MET A 136 15.08 -10.64 -5.97
C MET A 136 15.45 -11.85 -6.85
N GLY A 137 15.16 -11.75 -8.15
CA GLY A 137 15.26 -12.86 -9.12
C GLY A 137 14.01 -13.70 -9.28
N GLY A 138 13.03 -13.58 -8.38
CA GLY A 138 11.68 -14.14 -8.53
C GLY A 138 10.76 -13.23 -9.37
N ALA A 139 9.57 -13.73 -9.69
CA ALA A 139 8.63 -13.04 -10.59
C ALA A 139 8.22 -11.63 -10.12
N TYR A 140 8.20 -11.38 -8.81
CA TYR A 140 7.71 -10.13 -8.19
C TYR A 140 8.76 -9.42 -7.33
N GLY A 141 9.99 -9.95 -7.29
CA GLY A 141 11.05 -9.41 -6.45
C GLY A 141 11.43 -7.97 -6.79
N GLU A 142 11.44 -7.61 -8.06
CA GLU A 142 11.74 -6.24 -8.51
C GLU A 142 10.75 -5.21 -7.95
N ILE A 143 9.52 -5.62 -7.61
CA ILE A 143 8.50 -4.73 -7.04
C ILE A 143 8.53 -4.74 -5.52
N LEU A 144 8.67 -5.94 -4.89
CA LEU A 144 8.41 -6.14 -3.46
C LEU A 144 9.68 -6.32 -2.60
N ASP A 145 10.84 -6.55 -3.22
CA ASP A 145 12.10 -6.86 -2.52
C ASP A 145 13.17 -5.78 -2.74
N ALA A 146 12.74 -4.54 -2.87
CA ALA A 146 13.65 -3.40 -3.03
C ALA A 146 14.36 -3.04 -1.71
N VAL A 147 15.49 -2.36 -1.82
CA VAL A 147 16.24 -1.80 -0.67
C VAL A 147 15.79 -0.39 -0.29
N ALA A 148 14.83 0.17 -0.99
CA ALA A 148 14.22 1.47 -0.73
C ALA A 148 12.78 1.49 -1.27
N THR A 149 11.99 2.44 -0.78
CA THR A 149 10.66 2.72 -1.31
C THR A 149 10.65 4.08 -1.95
N ASP A 150 10.24 4.16 -3.23
CA ASP A 150 10.22 5.42 -3.99
C ASP A 150 8.92 6.21 -3.79
N MET A 151 8.01 5.74 -2.94
CA MET A 151 6.75 6.41 -2.65
C MET A 151 6.97 7.70 -1.84
N LYS A 152 6.89 8.84 -2.51
CA LYS A 152 7.11 10.15 -1.91
C LYS A 152 5.93 10.60 -1.04
N HIS A 153 6.23 11.49 -0.09
CA HIS A 153 5.20 12.17 0.69
C HIS A 153 4.63 13.36 -0.10
N HIS A 154 3.43 13.20 -0.62
CA HIS A 154 2.73 14.25 -1.36
C HIS A 154 1.25 14.31 -0.99
N ASN A 155 0.65 15.49 -1.07
CA ASN A 155 -0.77 15.70 -0.73
C ASN A 155 -1.74 15.21 -1.81
N TRP A 156 -1.24 14.94 -3.01
CA TRP A 156 -1.99 14.33 -4.10
C TRP A 156 -1.19 13.16 -4.65
N GLN A 157 -1.75 11.96 -4.53
CA GLN A 157 -1.14 10.74 -5.00
C GLN A 157 -2.16 9.95 -5.83
N CYS A 158 -1.75 9.57 -7.03
CA CYS A 158 -2.55 8.73 -7.92
C CYS A 158 -1.80 7.43 -8.19
N PHE A 159 -2.45 6.31 -7.91
CA PHE A 159 -1.96 4.96 -8.13
C PHE A 159 -2.70 4.37 -9.32
N GLU A 160 -2.02 4.22 -10.45
CA GLU A 160 -2.54 3.58 -11.65
C GLU A 160 -2.43 2.07 -11.52
N MET A 161 -3.55 1.38 -11.55
CA MET A 161 -3.69 -0.02 -11.17
C MET A 161 -3.72 -0.98 -12.37
N THR A 162 -3.76 -0.49 -13.61
CA THR A 162 -4.01 -1.33 -14.79
C THR A 162 -3.05 -2.51 -14.89
N ARG A 163 -1.75 -2.30 -14.65
CA ARG A 163 -0.77 -3.37 -14.69
C ARG A 163 -0.92 -4.33 -13.52
N LEU A 164 -1.11 -3.81 -12.31
CA LEU A 164 -1.28 -4.63 -11.11
C LEU A 164 -2.50 -5.55 -11.22
N LEU A 165 -3.60 -5.06 -11.80
CA LEU A 165 -4.83 -5.84 -11.99
C LEU A 165 -4.67 -7.03 -12.95
N ASN A 166 -3.63 -7.03 -13.79
CA ASN A 166 -3.27 -8.18 -14.63
C ASN A 166 -2.48 -9.26 -13.86
N THR A 167 -2.15 -9.00 -12.59
CA THR A 167 -1.35 -9.90 -11.75
C THR A 167 -2.05 -10.11 -10.40
N PRO A 168 -3.15 -10.89 -10.38
CA PRO A 168 -4.02 -11.02 -9.19
C PRO A 168 -3.31 -11.44 -7.91
N GLU A 169 -2.23 -12.20 -8.04
CA GLU A 169 -1.46 -12.77 -6.92
C GLU A 169 -0.80 -11.72 -6.03
N ILE A 170 -0.40 -10.56 -6.60
CA ILE A 170 0.27 -9.50 -5.85
C ILE A 170 -0.65 -8.32 -5.51
N ILE A 171 -1.90 -8.32 -5.98
CA ILE A 171 -2.85 -7.24 -5.65
C ILE A 171 -3.00 -7.09 -4.13
N PRO A 172 -3.33 -8.17 -3.36
CA PRO A 172 -3.54 -8.02 -1.92
C PRO A 172 -2.32 -7.48 -1.18
N PRO A 173 -1.11 -8.05 -1.31
CA PRO A 173 0.04 -7.57 -0.54
C PRO A 173 0.50 -6.17 -0.96
N VAL A 174 0.37 -5.78 -2.23
CA VAL A 174 0.72 -4.43 -2.69
C VAL A 174 -0.24 -3.40 -2.12
N LEU A 175 -1.55 -3.67 -2.17
CA LEU A 175 -2.54 -2.75 -1.62
C LEU A 175 -2.47 -2.65 -0.11
N ASP A 176 -2.28 -3.78 0.59
CA ASP A 176 -2.11 -3.79 2.04
C ASP A 176 -0.92 -2.92 2.47
N TYR A 177 0.22 -3.04 1.79
CA TYR A 177 1.38 -2.18 2.05
C TYR A 177 1.08 -0.70 1.79
N ILE A 178 0.47 -0.35 0.65
CA ILE A 178 0.13 1.05 0.33
C ILE A 178 -0.80 1.63 1.40
N PHE A 179 -1.84 0.89 1.80
CA PHE A 179 -2.77 1.32 2.83
C PHE A 179 -2.09 1.47 4.19
N HIS A 180 -1.23 0.54 4.57
CA HIS A 180 -0.45 0.65 5.80
C HIS A 180 0.39 1.94 5.85
N VAL A 181 1.09 2.25 4.75
CA VAL A 181 1.88 3.49 4.66
C VAL A 181 1.00 4.74 4.73
N LEU A 182 -0.17 4.72 4.07
CA LEU A 182 -1.11 5.84 4.10
C LEU A 182 -1.71 6.03 5.51
N GLU A 183 -2.11 4.95 6.18
CA GLU A 183 -2.64 4.99 7.55
C GLU A 183 -1.62 5.59 8.52
N LYS A 184 -0.38 5.16 8.48
CA LYS A 184 0.72 5.74 9.28
C LYS A 184 0.89 7.23 9.06
N ARG A 185 0.73 7.71 7.84
CA ARG A 185 0.79 9.14 7.51
C ARG A 185 -0.37 9.90 8.15
N PHE A 186 -1.59 9.37 8.06
CA PHE A 186 -2.77 9.99 8.63
C PHE A 186 -2.68 10.04 10.15
N ASP A 187 -2.26 8.96 10.80
CA ASP A 187 -2.05 8.91 12.25
C ASP A 187 -0.96 9.88 12.71
N GLY A 188 0.15 9.96 11.99
CA GLY A 188 1.20 10.91 12.25
C GLY A 188 0.72 12.36 12.18
N ALA A 189 -0.10 12.69 11.19
CA ALA A 189 -0.71 14.01 11.04
C ALA A 189 -1.70 14.32 12.18
N LEU A 190 -2.51 13.33 12.61
CA LEU A 190 -3.43 13.47 13.73
C LEU A 190 -2.69 13.69 15.07
N ARG A 191 -1.66 12.88 15.35
CA ARG A 191 -0.82 13.02 16.57
C ARG A 191 -0.08 14.34 16.62
N ALA A 192 0.45 14.83 15.50
CA ALA A 192 1.11 16.12 15.42
C ALA A 192 0.16 17.28 15.75
N ARG A 193 -1.13 17.16 15.41
CA ARG A 193 -2.18 18.13 15.75
C ARG A 193 -2.56 18.09 17.23
N GLN A 194 -2.73 16.89 17.79
CA GLN A 194 -3.06 16.72 19.22
C GLN A 194 -1.95 17.27 20.13
N ASN A 195 -0.69 17.17 19.72
CA ASN A 195 0.47 17.68 20.47
C ASN A 195 0.72 19.20 20.31
N GLY A 196 -0.23 19.95 19.78
CA GLY A 196 -0.19 21.41 19.72
C GLY A 196 0.82 22.02 18.74
N LYS A 197 1.48 21.20 17.90
CA LYS A 197 2.41 21.67 16.86
C LYS A 197 1.69 22.28 15.65
N SER A 198 0.38 22.14 15.58
CA SER A 198 -0.47 22.79 14.58
C SER A 198 -1.60 23.52 15.29
N ARG A 199 -1.59 24.86 15.30
CA ARG A 199 -2.68 25.68 15.81
C ARG A 199 -3.88 25.62 14.88
N GLY A 200 -4.91 24.87 15.25
CA GLY A 200 -6.22 24.88 14.57
C GLY A 200 -6.92 23.53 14.70
N LYS A 201 -8.10 23.53 15.35
CA LYS A 201 -9.08 22.46 15.26
C LYS A 201 -9.55 22.35 13.81
N ARG A 202 -8.95 21.49 12.99
CA ARG A 202 -9.50 21.08 11.70
C ARG A 202 -9.17 19.63 11.48
N ASP A 203 -10.18 18.90 11.08
CA ASP A 203 -10.09 17.48 10.72
C ASP A 203 -9.07 17.27 9.62
N VAL A 204 -8.35 16.13 9.65
CA VAL A 204 -7.53 15.71 8.51
C VAL A 204 -8.51 15.44 7.37
N ASN A 205 -8.53 16.34 6.41
CA ASN A 205 -9.37 16.19 5.24
C ASN A 205 -8.68 15.21 4.28
N SER A 206 -8.98 13.93 4.42
CA SER A 206 -8.53 12.89 3.49
C SER A 206 -9.65 12.60 2.50
N TYR A 207 -9.31 12.54 1.23
CA TYR A 207 -10.23 12.16 0.17
C TYR A 207 -9.63 10.98 -0.60
N ILE A 208 -10.25 9.81 -0.47
CA ILE A 208 -9.83 8.60 -1.17
C ILE A 208 -10.83 8.33 -2.28
N ILE A 209 -10.35 8.25 -3.50
CA ILE A 209 -11.14 7.90 -4.67
C ILE A 209 -10.76 6.50 -5.13
N LEU A 210 -11.74 5.61 -5.13
CA LEU A 210 -11.67 4.33 -5.82
C LEU A 210 -12.42 4.49 -7.14
N ASN A 211 -11.72 4.53 -8.25
CA ASN A 211 -12.34 4.53 -9.58
C ASN A 211 -12.72 3.11 -9.95
N LYS A 212 -14.00 2.81 -9.86
CA LYS A 212 -14.59 1.50 -9.63
C LYS A 212 -14.85 0.63 -10.87
N ASP A 213 -14.39 0.96 -12.05
CA ASP A 213 -14.46 -0.05 -13.12
C ASP A 213 -13.45 -1.24 -12.87
N SER A 214 -12.67 -1.13 -11.78
CA SER A 214 -11.50 -1.95 -11.46
C SER A 214 -11.64 -2.91 -10.29
N PHE A 215 -12.59 -2.71 -9.38
CA PHE A 215 -12.66 -3.51 -8.15
C PHE A 215 -14.01 -4.23 -8.06
N THR A 216 -13.99 -5.55 -7.95
CA THR A 216 -15.17 -6.32 -7.57
C THR A 216 -15.51 -6.09 -6.10
N LYS A 217 -16.76 -6.31 -5.72
CA LYS A 217 -17.20 -6.16 -4.33
C LYS A 217 -16.39 -7.06 -3.38
N SER A 218 -16.00 -8.27 -3.82
CA SER A 218 -15.17 -9.20 -3.04
C SER A 218 -13.75 -8.69 -2.83
N GLU A 219 -13.18 -7.95 -3.78
CA GLU A 219 -11.86 -7.33 -3.63
C GLU A 219 -11.88 -6.15 -2.65
N ILE A 220 -12.98 -5.37 -2.66
CA ILE A 220 -13.18 -4.29 -1.68
C ILE A 220 -13.47 -4.84 -0.28
N ASP A 221 -14.25 -5.91 -0.18
CA ASP A 221 -14.59 -6.55 1.10
C ASP A 221 -13.39 -7.33 1.67
N GLY A 222 -12.48 -7.84 0.81
CA GLY A 222 -11.20 -8.46 1.19
C GLY A 222 -10.14 -7.46 1.65
N LEU A 223 -10.24 -6.23 1.19
CA LEU A 223 -9.50 -5.10 1.76
C LEU A 223 -10.20 -4.74 3.07
N ASN A 224 -9.73 -5.20 4.20
CA ASN A 224 -10.24 -4.90 5.53
C ASN A 224 -10.08 -3.40 5.90
N VAL A 225 -10.23 -2.54 4.91
CA VAL A 225 -10.12 -1.09 5.02
C VAL A 225 -11.42 -0.57 5.62
N LYS A 226 -11.43 -0.32 6.90
CA LYS A 226 -12.38 0.61 7.52
C LYS A 226 -12.13 1.99 6.96
N LEU A 227 -12.73 2.30 5.81
CA LEU A 227 -12.88 3.67 5.35
C LEU A 227 -13.80 4.40 6.34
N THR A 228 -13.23 4.86 7.44
CA THR A 228 -13.91 5.79 8.34
C THR A 228 -13.82 7.15 7.69
N ILE A 229 -14.84 7.53 6.94
CA ILE A 229 -15.05 8.92 6.53
C ILE A 229 -15.49 9.64 7.81
N PRO A 230 -14.70 10.56 8.37
CA PRO A 230 -15.19 11.40 9.45
C PRO A 230 -16.33 12.27 8.89
N VAL A 231 -17.50 12.20 9.51
CA VAL A 231 -18.64 13.08 9.28
C VAL A 231 -18.34 14.46 9.90
#